data_8f4a7e6d97a55e9b5b6b31e913e191de
#
_entry.id   8f4a7e6d97a55e9b5b6b31e913e191de
#
_cell.length_a   1.000
_cell.length_b   1.000
_cell.length_c   1.000
_cell.angle_alpha   90.00
_cell.angle_beta   90.00
_cell.angle_gamma   90.00
#
_symmetry.space_group_name_H-M   'P 1'
#
loop_
_entity.id
_entity.type
_entity.pdbx_description
1 polymer ?
#
loop_
_entity_poly.entity_id
_entity_poly.type
_entity_poly.pdbx_seq_one_letter_code
_entity_poly.pdbx_strand_id
1 'polypeptide(L)'
;MVSPDARMAGVVSGPVLLTGPGMRPDPFILREWQRVTGLDAGVLPDDAGDAGQRPLSCQGGACRVQERDGDILVLFSARGPDRRLCRNTSMVVNLWAQGGCPGAVVIGRFDIWRNGAYALYPDRAGGVRALSDRQVRGARPWVMRPGGAGMPDLPMARAE
;
A
#
# COMPACT_ATOMS: atom_id res chain seq x y z
N MET A 1 -2.27 -4.40 2.13
CA MET A 1 -1.08 -5.18 1.73
C MET A 1 -0.57 -4.68 0.39
N VAL A 2 0.75 -4.64 0.20
CA VAL A 2 1.40 -4.23 -1.06
C VAL A 2 2.33 -5.34 -1.51
N SER A 3 2.26 -5.73 -2.79
CA SER A 3 3.07 -6.83 -3.34
C SER A 3 4.55 -6.43 -3.53
N PRO A 4 5.49 -7.39 -3.46
CA PRO A 4 6.92 -7.09 -3.55
C PRO A 4 7.36 -6.63 -4.95
N ASP A 5 6.56 -6.89 -5.97
CA ASP A 5 6.79 -6.45 -7.35
C ASP A 5 6.18 -5.07 -7.67
N ALA A 6 5.55 -4.43 -6.68
CA ALA A 6 4.84 -3.16 -6.82
C ALA A 6 3.74 -3.16 -7.90
N ARG A 7 3.11 -4.29 -8.16
CA ARG A 7 2.04 -4.40 -9.18
C ARG A 7 0.65 -4.50 -8.59
N MET A 8 0.57 -4.79 -7.29
CA MET A 8 -0.70 -5.01 -6.62
C MET A 8 -0.69 -4.40 -5.21
N ALA A 9 -1.80 -3.78 -4.87
CA ALA A 9 -2.17 -3.50 -3.50
C ALA A 9 -3.56 -4.08 -3.21
N GLY A 10 -3.75 -4.60 -2.02
CA GLY A 10 -5.02 -5.18 -1.61
C GLY A 10 -5.41 -4.73 -0.21
N VAL A 11 -6.71 -4.59 0.00
CA VAL A 11 -7.33 -4.19 1.26
C VAL A 11 -8.21 -5.31 1.76
N VAL A 12 -8.01 -5.70 3.01
CA VAL A 12 -8.92 -6.62 3.69
C VAL A 12 -10.14 -5.83 4.15
N SER A 13 -11.31 -6.19 3.63
CA SER A 13 -12.59 -5.57 3.99
C SER A 13 -13.62 -6.66 4.31
N GLY A 14 -13.87 -6.87 5.61
CA GLY A 14 -14.69 -7.97 6.07
C GLY A 14 -14.16 -9.33 5.57
N PRO A 15 -14.98 -10.16 4.93
CA PRO A 15 -14.57 -11.49 4.47
C PRO A 15 -13.89 -11.50 3.09
N VAL A 16 -13.52 -10.34 2.54
CA VAL A 16 -12.99 -10.22 1.17
C VAL A 16 -11.68 -9.46 1.14
N LEU A 17 -10.76 -9.94 0.32
CA LEU A 17 -9.56 -9.22 -0.07
C LEU A 17 -9.84 -8.46 -1.38
N LEU A 18 -9.98 -7.14 -1.29
CA LEU A 18 -10.27 -6.27 -2.43
C LEU A 18 -8.98 -5.77 -3.07
N THR A 19 -8.87 -5.88 -4.39
CA THR A 19 -7.79 -5.28 -5.20
C THR A 19 -8.35 -4.19 -6.10
N GLY A 20 -7.55 -3.18 -6.41
CA GLY A 20 -7.97 -2.08 -7.28
C GLY A 20 -8.07 -2.49 -8.76
N PRO A 21 -8.89 -1.79 -9.53
CA PRO A 21 -9.00 -1.98 -10.97
C PRO A 21 -7.67 -1.61 -11.66
N GLY A 22 -7.36 -2.26 -12.77
CA GLY A 22 -6.10 -2.03 -13.51
C GLY A 22 -4.83 -2.57 -12.85
N MET A 23 -4.91 -3.06 -11.63
CA MET A 23 -3.83 -3.81 -11.02
C MET A 23 -3.71 -5.18 -11.68
N ARG A 24 -2.49 -5.61 -11.94
CA ARG A 24 -2.20 -6.92 -12.54
C ARG A 24 -1.54 -7.81 -11.50
N PRO A 25 -2.31 -8.48 -10.67
CA PRO A 25 -1.76 -9.36 -9.66
C PRO A 25 -1.00 -10.51 -10.30
N ASP A 26 0.18 -10.82 -9.76
CA ASP A 26 0.79 -12.11 -10.01
C ASP A 26 -0.10 -13.19 -9.38
N PRO A 27 -0.52 -14.21 -10.15
CA PRO A 27 -1.41 -15.26 -9.64
C PRO A 27 -0.84 -16.02 -8.44
N PHE A 28 0.48 -16.13 -8.34
CA PHE A 28 1.14 -16.76 -7.20
C PHE A 28 1.00 -15.89 -5.95
N ILE A 29 1.29 -14.59 -6.05
CA ILE A 29 1.18 -13.65 -4.94
C ILE A 29 -0.27 -13.57 -4.45
N LEU A 30 -1.23 -13.50 -5.38
CA LEU A 30 -2.64 -13.45 -5.02
C LEU A 30 -3.09 -14.70 -4.26
N ARG A 31 -2.70 -15.90 -4.72
CA ARG A 31 -2.98 -17.17 -4.00
C ARG A 31 -2.35 -17.19 -2.62
N GLU A 32 -1.10 -16.70 -2.48
CA GLU A 32 -0.46 -16.64 -1.17
C GLU A 32 -1.20 -15.68 -0.23
N TRP A 33 -1.67 -14.55 -0.71
CA TRP A 33 -2.47 -13.64 0.10
C TRP A 33 -3.80 -14.27 0.52
N GLN A 34 -4.49 -14.95 -0.38
CA GLN A 34 -5.71 -15.70 -0.07
C GLN A 34 -5.44 -16.80 0.97
N ARG A 35 -4.36 -17.56 0.79
CA ARG A 35 -3.96 -18.61 1.74
C ARG A 35 -3.67 -18.06 3.14
N VAL A 36 -2.95 -16.95 3.24
CA VAL A 36 -2.56 -16.34 4.52
C VAL A 36 -3.75 -15.67 5.22
N THR A 37 -4.62 -15.04 4.44
CA THR A 37 -5.79 -14.33 5.01
C THR A 37 -7.01 -15.24 5.17
N GLY A 38 -7.09 -16.34 4.45
CA GLY A 38 -8.29 -17.18 4.38
C GLY A 38 -9.45 -16.52 3.63
N LEU A 39 -9.18 -15.48 2.84
CA LEU A 39 -10.20 -14.66 2.20
C LEU A 39 -10.24 -14.88 0.68
N ASP A 40 -11.44 -14.77 0.11
CA ASP A 40 -11.60 -14.73 -1.34
C ASP A 40 -11.15 -13.36 -1.89
N ALA A 41 -10.56 -13.37 -3.09
CA ALA A 41 -10.17 -12.15 -3.76
C ALA A 41 -11.29 -11.60 -4.61
N GLY A 42 -11.55 -10.30 -4.49
CA GLY A 42 -12.46 -9.54 -5.34
C GLY A 42 -11.72 -8.38 -6.01
N VAL A 43 -12.09 -8.08 -7.25
CA VAL A 43 -11.61 -6.89 -7.96
C VAL A 43 -12.70 -5.84 -7.92
N LEU A 44 -12.35 -4.63 -7.48
CA LEU A 44 -13.29 -3.51 -7.55
C LEU A 44 -13.43 -3.02 -8.98
N PRO A 45 -14.66 -2.72 -9.43
CA PRO A 45 -14.85 -2.07 -10.72
C PRO A 45 -14.26 -0.64 -10.71
N ASP A 46 -13.84 -0.18 -11.91
CA ASP A 46 -13.16 1.13 -12.10
C ASP A 46 -14.01 2.33 -11.69
N ASP A 47 -15.33 2.18 -11.70
CA ASP A 47 -16.34 3.20 -11.38
C ASP A 47 -17.09 2.90 -10.08
N ALA A 48 -16.50 2.17 -9.16
CA ALA A 48 -17.05 2.08 -7.81
C ALA A 48 -16.93 3.45 -7.15
N GLY A 49 -17.64 4.42 -7.75
CA GLY A 49 -17.81 5.76 -7.23
C GLY A 49 -18.23 5.71 -5.78
N ASP A 50 -18.03 6.81 -5.12
CA ASP A 50 -18.29 7.08 -3.71
C ASP A 50 -19.65 6.53 -3.20
N ALA A 51 -19.76 5.21 -3.18
CA ALA A 51 -20.86 4.53 -2.52
C ALA A 51 -20.52 4.54 -1.02
N GLY A 52 -20.75 5.67 -0.37
CA GLY A 52 -20.51 6.13 1.00
C GLY A 52 -20.49 5.16 2.18
N GLN A 53 -20.22 3.89 1.96
CA GLN A 53 -20.15 2.84 2.96
C GLN A 53 -19.03 1.82 2.71
N ARG A 54 -18.19 2.01 1.69
CA ARG A 54 -17.07 1.08 1.43
C ARG A 54 -15.76 1.70 1.87
N PRO A 55 -14.92 0.94 2.60
CA PRO A 55 -13.61 1.43 3.04
C PRO A 55 -12.63 1.70 1.88
N LEU A 56 -12.99 1.30 0.67
CA LEU A 56 -12.16 1.42 -0.52
C LEU A 56 -12.97 1.97 -1.69
N SER A 57 -12.50 3.08 -2.27
CA SER A 57 -13.02 3.69 -3.49
C SER A 57 -11.90 3.88 -4.51
N CYS A 58 -12.16 3.62 -5.79
CA CYS A 58 -11.16 3.73 -6.86
C CYS A 58 -11.68 4.62 -8.00
N GLN A 59 -10.83 5.52 -8.48
CA GLN A 59 -11.12 6.38 -9.62
C GLN A 59 -9.83 6.85 -10.30
N GLY A 60 -9.79 6.85 -11.61
CA GLY A 60 -8.75 7.50 -12.42
C GLY A 60 -7.32 7.01 -12.16
N GLY A 61 -7.13 5.75 -11.81
CA GLY A 61 -5.81 5.17 -11.53
C GLY A 61 -5.32 5.38 -10.10
N ALA A 62 -6.23 5.74 -9.20
CA ALA A 62 -5.98 5.84 -7.77
C ALA A 62 -7.09 5.14 -6.99
N CYS A 63 -6.72 4.49 -5.89
CA CYS A 63 -7.68 3.97 -4.91
C CYS A 63 -7.44 4.65 -3.57
N ARG A 64 -8.51 5.02 -2.90
CA ARG A 64 -8.50 5.57 -1.55
C ARG A 64 -9.05 4.54 -0.59
N VAL A 65 -8.29 4.25 0.44
CA VAL A 65 -8.73 3.49 1.61
C VAL A 65 -9.05 4.48 2.70
N GLN A 66 -10.29 4.53 3.15
CA GLN A 66 -10.72 5.42 4.22
C GLN A 66 -10.34 4.83 5.57
N GLU A 67 -9.63 5.60 6.36
CA GLU A 67 -9.26 5.31 7.73
C GLU A 67 -9.68 6.46 8.65
N ARG A 68 -9.78 6.20 9.96
CA ARG A 68 -10.27 7.19 10.92
C ARG A 68 -9.41 8.43 11.00
N ASP A 69 -8.09 8.27 10.91
CA ASP A 69 -7.10 9.30 11.19
C ASP A 69 -6.31 9.73 9.94
N GLY A 70 -6.87 9.49 8.78
CA GLY A 70 -6.32 9.89 7.50
C GLY A 70 -6.30 8.74 6.49
N ASP A 71 -6.62 9.06 5.27
CA ASP A 71 -6.78 8.09 4.21
C ASP A 71 -5.43 7.54 3.70
N ILE A 72 -5.44 6.28 3.27
CA ILE A 72 -4.35 5.70 2.49
C ILE A 72 -4.71 5.83 1.01
N LEU A 73 -3.85 6.49 0.24
CA LEU A 73 -3.99 6.63 -1.19
C LEU A 73 -3.07 5.65 -1.91
N VAL A 74 -3.63 4.80 -2.74
CA VAL A 74 -2.86 3.87 -3.58
C VAL A 74 -2.90 4.35 -5.03
N LEU A 75 -1.74 4.67 -5.58
CA LEU A 75 -1.57 5.14 -6.96
C LEU A 75 -1.03 3.99 -7.82
N PHE A 76 -1.75 3.65 -8.88
CA PHE A 76 -1.37 2.58 -9.81
C PHE A 76 -1.33 3.03 -11.28
N SER A 77 -1.39 4.33 -11.52
CA SER A 77 -1.23 4.93 -12.85
C SER A 77 -0.07 5.93 -12.88
N ALA A 78 0.38 6.27 -14.10
CA ALA A 78 1.43 7.25 -14.32
C ALA A 78 1.03 8.68 -13.94
N ARG A 79 -0.25 8.95 -13.74
CA ARG A 79 -0.76 10.25 -13.29
C ARG A 79 -0.49 10.37 -11.80
N GLY A 80 0.21 11.43 -11.41
CA GLY A 80 0.36 11.78 -10.01
C GLY A 80 -0.99 12.07 -9.36
N PRO A 81 -1.04 12.11 -8.01
CA PRO A 81 -2.27 12.42 -7.31
C PRO A 81 -2.74 13.85 -7.62
N ASP A 82 -4.02 13.98 -7.91
CA ASP A 82 -4.68 15.29 -7.92
C ASP A 82 -4.65 15.87 -6.49
N ARG A 83 -4.55 17.20 -6.38
CA ARG A 83 -4.63 17.90 -5.09
C ARG A 83 -5.87 17.55 -4.28
N ARG A 84 -6.98 17.23 -4.94
CA ARG A 84 -8.21 16.78 -4.28
C ARG A 84 -8.03 15.43 -3.61
N LEU A 85 -7.27 14.53 -4.22
CA LEU A 85 -6.97 13.21 -3.66
C LEU A 85 -6.03 13.30 -2.45
N CYS A 86 -5.22 14.36 -2.36
CA CYS A 86 -4.31 14.57 -1.24
C CYS A 86 -4.99 15.11 0.04
N ARG A 87 -6.27 15.48 -0.01
CA ARG A 87 -6.96 15.91 1.20
C ARG A 87 -7.14 14.75 2.16
N ASN A 88 -6.78 14.97 3.41
CA ASN A 88 -6.87 13.98 4.48
C ASN A 88 -6.04 12.69 4.23
N THR A 89 -5.03 12.75 3.35
CA THR A 89 -4.18 11.60 3.06
C THR A 89 -3.00 11.56 4.03
N SER A 90 -2.92 10.52 4.84
CA SER A 90 -1.81 10.28 5.77
C SER A 90 -0.69 9.46 5.14
N MET A 91 -1.01 8.60 4.19
CA MET A 91 -0.05 7.74 3.51
C MET A 91 -0.37 7.59 2.02
N VAL A 92 0.67 7.57 1.20
CA VAL A 92 0.58 7.29 -0.24
C VAL A 92 1.39 6.04 -0.55
N VAL A 93 0.76 5.06 -1.17
CA VAL A 93 1.44 3.91 -1.77
C VAL A 93 1.50 4.13 -3.28
N ASN A 94 2.68 4.42 -3.81
CA ASN A 94 2.85 4.71 -5.22
C ASN A 94 3.48 3.52 -5.95
N LEU A 95 2.66 2.77 -6.66
CA LEU A 95 3.07 1.55 -7.37
C LEU A 95 3.71 1.84 -8.74
N TRP A 96 3.55 3.06 -9.25
CA TRP A 96 3.96 3.36 -10.63
C TRP A 96 5.12 4.35 -10.73
N ALA A 97 4.97 5.54 -10.19
CA ALA A 97 5.89 6.65 -10.43
C ALA A 97 6.42 7.24 -9.12
N GLN A 98 7.16 8.33 -9.26
CA GLN A 98 7.52 9.19 -8.14
C GLN A 98 6.37 10.18 -7.87
N GLY A 99 6.25 10.58 -6.64
CA GLY A 99 5.28 11.57 -6.21
C GLY A 99 4.41 11.08 -5.06
N GLY A 100 3.86 12.04 -4.34
CA GLY A 100 3.03 11.82 -3.17
C GLY A 100 2.22 13.06 -2.83
N CYS A 101 1.61 13.05 -1.69
CA CYS A 101 0.86 14.17 -1.14
C CYS A 101 1.71 14.94 -0.11
N PRO A 102 1.64 16.27 -0.06
CA PRO A 102 2.33 17.05 0.95
C PRO A 102 1.94 16.58 2.36
N GLY A 103 2.93 16.32 3.21
CA GLY A 103 2.73 15.87 4.58
C GLY A 103 2.39 14.39 4.76
N ALA A 104 2.13 13.64 3.68
CA ALA A 104 1.87 12.22 3.76
C ALA A 104 3.16 11.39 3.72
N VAL A 105 3.17 10.25 4.41
CA VAL A 105 4.23 9.25 4.27
C VAL A 105 4.10 8.58 2.91
N VAL A 106 5.20 8.47 2.16
CA VAL A 106 5.19 7.86 0.82
C VAL A 106 5.92 6.53 0.84
N ILE A 107 5.26 5.47 0.38
CA ILE A 107 5.88 4.18 0.06
C ILE A 107 5.90 4.09 -1.46
N GLY A 108 7.06 4.32 -2.04
CA GLY A 108 7.26 4.30 -3.47
C GLY A 108 7.78 2.96 -3.97
N ARG A 109 7.87 2.85 -5.29
CA ARG A 109 8.36 1.65 -5.95
C ARG A 109 9.79 1.27 -5.53
N PHE A 110 10.65 2.25 -5.25
CA PHE A 110 12.00 2.00 -4.76
C PHE A 110 12.03 1.48 -3.32
N ASP A 111 11.11 1.93 -2.48
CA ASP A 111 10.98 1.42 -1.11
C ASP A 111 10.53 -0.04 -1.13
N ILE A 112 9.58 -0.37 -2.01
CA ILE A 112 9.10 -1.74 -2.21
C ILE A 112 10.23 -2.62 -2.74
N TRP A 113 10.97 -2.14 -3.74
CA TRP A 113 12.11 -2.89 -4.28
C TRP A 113 13.20 -3.19 -3.24
N ARG A 114 13.47 -2.25 -2.33
CA ARG A 114 14.49 -2.41 -1.27
C ARG A 114 14.03 -3.25 -0.09
N ASN A 115 12.77 -3.12 0.27
CA ASN A 115 12.26 -3.63 1.54
C ASN A 115 11.27 -4.80 1.35
N GLY A 116 10.93 -5.15 0.11
CA GLY A 116 9.98 -6.20 -0.21
C GLY A 116 8.52 -5.76 -0.05
N ALA A 117 7.65 -6.71 0.18
CA ALA A 117 6.23 -6.47 0.43
C ALA A 117 5.98 -5.60 1.67
N TYR A 118 4.85 -4.90 1.69
CA TYR A 118 4.41 -4.14 2.86
C TYR A 118 3.04 -4.60 3.35
N ALA A 119 2.91 -4.69 4.66
CA ALA A 119 1.62 -4.75 5.34
C ALA A 119 1.36 -3.40 6.01
N LEU A 120 0.17 -2.85 5.80
CA LEU A 120 -0.25 -1.58 6.37
C LEU A 120 -1.36 -1.87 7.38
N TYR A 121 -1.23 -1.32 8.56
CA TYR A 121 -2.16 -1.52 9.66
C TYR A 121 -2.62 -0.16 10.20
N PRO A 122 -3.92 0.01 10.46
CA PRO A 122 -4.38 1.13 11.27
C PRO A 122 -3.65 1.13 12.61
N ASP A 123 -3.18 2.28 13.05
CA ASP A 123 -2.59 2.45 14.38
C ASP A 123 -3.63 2.89 15.39
N ARG A 124 -3.55 2.38 16.62
CA ARG A 124 -4.45 2.78 17.71
C ARG A 124 -4.22 4.22 18.18
N ALA A 125 -3.01 4.73 17.96
CA ALA A 125 -2.63 6.10 18.26
C ALA A 125 -3.04 7.11 17.17
N GLY A 126 -3.71 6.64 16.13
CA GLY A 126 -4.03 7.40 14.93
C GLY A 126 -2.95 7.23 13.84
N GLY A 127 -3.38 7.19 12.59
CA GLY A 127 -2.50 7.01 11.44
C GLY A 127 -2.35 5.56 10.96
N VAL A 128 -1.30 5.30 10.21
CA VAL A 128 -1.04 4.02 9.57
C VAL A 128 0.39 3.57 9.85
N ARG A 129 0.53 2.37 10.38
CA ARG A 129 1.82 1.71 10.55
C ARG A 129 2.12 0.83 9.34
N ALA A 130 3.27 1.04 8.72
CA ALA A 130 3.78 0.21 7.65
C ALA A 130 4.82 -0.79 8.20
N LEU A 131 4.70 -2.05 7.83
CA LEU A 131 5.63 -3.12 8.16
C LEU A 131 6.12 -3.76 6.87
N SER A 132 7.42 -3.67 6.59
CA SER A 132 8.02 -4.28 5.41
C SER A 132 8.50 -5.71 5.67
N ASP A 133 8.57 -6.49 4.59
CA ASP A 133 9.14 -7.84 4.63
C ASP A 133 10.57 -7.85 5.20
N ARG A 134 11.38 -6.85 4.84
CA ARG A 134 12.73 -6.69 5.38
C ARG A 134 12.76 -6.48 6.90
N GLN A 135 11.83 -5.71 7.44
CA GLN A 135 11.73 -5.51 8.89
C GLN A 135 11.38 -6.81 9.61
N VAL A 136 10.51 -7.63 9.02
CA VAL A 136 10.11 -8.93 9.59
C VAL A 136 11.25 -9.95 9.49
N ARG A 137 11.90 -10.04 8.33
CA ARG A 137 13.01 -11.00 8.10
C ARG A 137 14.28 -10.60 8.82
N GLY A 138 14.49 -9.32 9.06
CA GLY A 138 15.69 -8.80 9.69
C GLY A 138 16.93 -8.97 8.82
N ALA A 139 18.12 -8.83 9.44
CA ALA A 139 19.42 -8.92 8.78
C ALA A 139 19.99 -10.36 8.80
N ARG A 140 19.19 -11.36 8.46
CA ARG A 140 19.68 -12.75 8.41
C ARG A 140 20.61 -12.98 7.21
N PRO A 141 21.60 -13.89 7.30
CA PRO A 141 22.62 -14.08 6.24
C PRO A 141 22.04 -14.46 4.86
N TRP A 142 20.89 -15.11 4.82
CA TRP A 142 20.22 -15.54 3.59
C TRP A 142 19.24 -14.52 3.01
N VAL A 143 19.03 -13.39 3.69
CA VAL A 143 18.21 -12.30 3.14
C VAL A 143 19.10 -11.49 2.21
N MET A 144 18.81 -11.55 0.90
CA MET A 144 19.53 -10.74 -0.08
C MET A 144 19.43 -9.26 0.27
N ARG A 145 20.56 -8.62 0.41
CA ARG A 145 20.63 -7.15 0.54
C ARG A 145 20.78 -6.59 -0.86
N PRO A 146 19.86 -5.76 -1.35
CA PRO A 146 20.10 -5.00 -2.56
C PRO A 146 21.38 -4.21 -2.34
N GLY A 147 22.35 -4.34 -3.27
CA GLY A 147 23.74 -3.94 -3.15
C GLY A 147 23.99 -2.70 -2.32
N GLY A 148 24.86 -2.87 -1.34
CA GLY A 148 25.10 -1.90 -0.30
C GLY A 148 25.74 -0.62 -0.81
N ALA A 149 25.15 0.47 -0.47
CA ALA A 149 25.79 1.69 -0.06
C ALA A 149 24.78 2.36 0.87
N GLY A 150 25.21 2.59 2.09
CA GLY A 150 24.39 3.05 3.18
C GLY A 150 23.44 4.16 2.80
N MET A 151 22.16 3.84 2.85
CA MET A 151 21.14 4.83 3.03
C MET A 151 20.59 4.67 4.43
N PRO A 152 20.45 5.76 5.18
CA PRO A 152 20.00 5.68 6.56
C PRO A 152 18.64 5.01 6.62
N ASP A 153 18.44 4.17 7.61
CA ASP A 153 17.11 3.69 7.97
C ASP A 153 16.19 4.90 8.07
N LEU A 154 15.11 4.87 7.31
CA LEU A 154 14.08 5.89 7.47
C LEU A 154 13.66 5.88 8.94
N PRO A 155 13.70 7.02 9.62
CA PRO A 155 13.30 7.09 11.01
C PRO A 155 11.87 6.57 11.13
N MET A 156 11.71 5.55 11.96
CA MET A 156 10.39 5.18 12.46
C MET A 156 9.72 6.47 12.92
N ALA A 157 8.58 6.82 12.36
CA ALA A 157 7.77 7.89 12.89
C ALA A 157 7.48 7.54 14.36
N ARG A 158 8.28 8.11 15.26
CA ARG A 158 7.96 8.10 16.69
C ARG A 158 6.83 9.10 16.83
N ALA A 159 5.65 8.59 17.14
CA ALA A 159 4.63 9.42 17.76
C ALA A 159 5.22 9.91 19.10
N GLU A 160 5.45 11.20 19.23
CA GLU A 160 5.42 11.90 20.50
C GLU A 160 3.99 12.29 20.80
#